data_fd292937f30e5bfea9107667cdfe441d
#
_entry.id   fd292937f30e5bfea9107667cdfe441d
#
_cell.length_a   1.000
_cell.length_b   1.000
_cell.length_c   1.000
_cell.angle_alpha   90.00
_cell.angle_beta   90.00
_cell.angle_gamma   90.00
#
_symmetry.space_group_name_H-M   'P 1'
#
loop_
_entity.id
_entity.type
_entity.pdbx_description
1 polymer ?
#
loop_
_entity_poly.entity_id
_entity_poly.type
_entity_poly.pdbx_seq_one_letter_code
_entity_poly.pdbx_strand_id
1 'polypeptide(L)'
;MTLLITIIPSLALLLYFVLSDKFKEPKLTVLAVFFLGYLICLPAGTLNDFSYKLLEDGTELSKRLGYSFLGPAWAEELLKFSILYLIVLRRNEFNEPMDGIVYGVAASLGFATYENYDYVFRLAEQWDLVPMDLAIWRSYSAIPMHGLNGCLMGFYFGKYAFTGDKKFLLLSLLIPFFNAWIV
;
A
#
# COMPACT_ATOMS: atom_id res chain seq x y z
N MET A 1 -13.91 20.58 0.03
CA MET A 1 -12.45 20.80 -0.02
C MET A 1 -11.68 19.64 0.61
N THR A 2 -12.06 19.18 1.80
CA THR A 2 -11.44 18.04 2.50
C THR A 2 -11.32 16.81 1.62
N LEU A 3 -12.39 16.38 0.93
CA LEU A 3 -12.37 15.22 0.04
C LEU A 3 -11.30 15.31 -1.07
N LEU A 4 -11.11 16.50 -1.64
CA LEU A 4 -10.09 16.70 -2.67
C LEU A 4 -8.68 16.54 -2.10
N ILE A 5 -8.40 17.06 -0.92
CA ILE A 5 -7.11 16.90 -0.23
C ILE A 5 -6.87 15.43 0.15
N THR A 6 -7.93 14.70 0.48
CA THR A 6 -7.84 13.27 0.82
C THR A 6 -7.47 12.39 -0.38
N ILE A 7 -7.93 12.73 -1.60
CA ILE A 7 -7.81 11.84 -2.78
C ILE A 7 -6.75 12.33 -3.78
N ILE A 8 -6.70 13.63 -4.07
CA ILE A 8 -5.84 14.17 -5.14
C ILE A 8 -4.35 13.81 -4.97
N PRO A 9 -3.75 13.86 -3.77
CA PRO A 9 -2.33 13.54 -3.62
C PRO A 9 -1.97 12.12 -4.06
N SER A 10 -2.81 11.11 -3.76
CA SER A 10 -2.61 9.73 -4.23
C SER A 10 -2.66 9.65 -5.75
N LEU A 11 -3.64 10.29 -6.38
CA LEU A 11 -3.79 10.29 -7.83
C LEU A 11 -2.65 11.07 -8.52
N ALA A 12 -2.22 12.18 -7.95
CA ALA A 12 -1.12 12.98 -8.48
C ALA A 12 0.19 12.20 -8.43
N LEU A 13 0.46 11.51 -7.32
CA LEU A 13 1.64 10.68 -7.18
C LEU A 13 1.60 9.46 -8.13
N LEU A 14 0.44 8.80 -8.28
CA LEU A 14 0.27 7.74 -9.27
C LEU A 14 0.54 8.25 -10.69
N LEU A 15 -0.03 9.40 -11.04
CA LEU A 15 0.16 10.00 -12.35
C LEU A 15 1.64 10.31 -12.61
N TYR A 16 2.37 10.79 -11.61
CA TYR A 16 3.81 11.03 -11.72
C TYR A 16 4.56 9.74 -12.11
N PHE A 17 4.32 8.60 -11.46
CA PHE A 17 4.98 7.34 -11.78
C PHE A 17 4.58 6.83 -13.17
N VAL A 18 3.30 6.89 -13.52
CA VAL A 18 2.80 6.49 -14.86
C VAL A 18 3.40 7.38 -15.97
N LEU A 19 3.59 8.67 -15.71
CA LEU A 19 4.21 9.57 -16.69
C LEU A 19 5.74 9.43 -16.76
N SER A 20 6.38 8.99 -15.68
CA SER A 20 7.83 8.77 -15.61
C SER A 20 8.26 7.48 -16.32
N ASP A 21 7.34 6.56 -16.51
CA ASP A 21 7.59 5.36 -17.27
C ASP A 21 7.81 5.69 -18.76
N LYS A 22 8.82 5.07 -19.37
CA LYS A 22 9.18 5.28 -20.78
C LYS A 22 8.26 4.48 -21.72
N PHE A 23 7.94 3.28 -21.37
CA PHE A 23 7.07 2.37 -22.13
C PHE A 23 5.75 2.22 -21.38
N LYS A 24 4.81 3.09 -21.68
CA LYS A 24 3.57 3.28 -20.94
C LYS A 24 2.76 2.02 -20.79
N GLU A 25 2.43 1.68 -19.55
CA GLU A 25 1.49 0.62 -19.23
C GLU A 25 0.05 0.93 -19.70
N PRO A 26 -0.75 -0.08 -20.07
CA PRO A 26 -2.15 0.13 -20.43
C PRO A 26 -2.92 0.78 -19.27
N LYS A 27 -3.48 1.96 -19.53
CA LYS A 27 -4.18 2.75 -18.52
C LYS A 27 -5.25 1.95 -17.78
N LEU A 28 -5.95 1.08 -18.49
CA LEU A 28 -7.02 0.25 -17.91
C LEU A 28 -6.45 -0.76 -16.90
N THR A 29 -5.28 -1.34 -17.19
CA THR A 29 -4.60 -2.29 -16.28
C THR A 29 -4.10 -1.55 -15.03
N VAL A 30 -3.49 -0.37 -15.19
CA VAL A 30 -3.06 0.47 -14.05
C VAL A 30 -4.25 0.84 -13.16
N LEU A 31 -5.35 1.29 -13.77
CA LEU A 31 -6.59 1.60 -13.03
C LEU A 31 -7.17 0.37 -12.33
N ALA A 32 -7.17 -0.79 -12.98
CA ALA A 32 -7.65 -2.02 -12.36
C ALA A 32 -6.82 -2.41 -11.14
N VAL A 33 -5.47 -2.31 -11.23
CA VAL A 33 -4.57 -2.58 -10.11
C VAL A 33 -4.76 -1.55 -8.98
N PHE A 34 -4.96 -0.28 -9.30
CA PHE A 34 -5.30 0.75 -8.33
C PHE A 34 -6.62 0.44 -7.60
N PHE A 35 -7.68 0.07 -8.33
CA PHE A 35 -8.95 -0.31 -7.71
C PHE A 35 -8.86 -1.61 -6.90
N LEU A 36 -8.05 -2.57 -7.30
CA LEU A 36 -7.77 -3.75 -6.47
C LEU A 36 -7.07 -3.34 -5.18
N GLY A 37 -6.08 -2.44 -5.25
CA GLY A 37 -5.45 -1.85 -4.07
C GLY A 37 -6.45 -1.19 -3.13
N TYR A 38 -7.38 -0.41 -3.68
CA TYR A 38 -8.46 0.21 -2.93
C TYR A 38 -9.35 -0.82 -2.21
N LEU A 39 -9.74 -1.89 -2.89
CA LEU A 39 -10.64 -2.91 -2.37
C LEU A 39 -10.01 -3.80 -1.29
N ILE A 40 -8.70 -4.11 -1.38
CA ILE A 40 -8.02 -4.96 -0.39
C ILE A 40 -7.86 -4.28 0.98
N CYS A 41 -8.12 -2.98 1.09
CA CYS A 41 -8.14 -2.29 2.37
C CYS A 41 -9.22 -2.88 3.31
N LEU A 42 -10.34 -3.36 2.76
CA LEU A 42 -11.40 -4.00 3.54
C LEU A 42 -10.92 -5.28 4.25
N PRO A 43 -10.39 -6.31 3.54
CA PRO A 43 -9.85 -7.48 4.22
C PRO A 43 -8.62 -7.16 5.08
N ALA A 44 -7.82 -6.13 4.77
CA ALA A 44 -6.73 -5.70 5.63
C ALA A 44 -7.24 -5.27 7.01
N GLY A 45 -8.29 -4.45 7.06
CA GLY A 45 -8.92 -4.05 8.32
C GLY A 45 -9.38 -5.24 9.16
N THR A 46 -10.02 -6.25 8.54
CA THR A 46 -10.45 -7.47 9.27
C THR A 46 -9.28 -8.31 9.78
N LEU A 47 -8.18 -8.37 9.04
CA LEU A 47 -6.95 -9.04 9.49
C LEU A 47 -6.28 -8.28 10.66
N ASN A 48 -6.30 -6.96 10.63
CA ASN A 48 -5.80 -6.14 11.72
C ASN A 48 -6.63 -6.36 13.00
N ASP A 49 -7.96 -6.33 12.89
CA ASP A 49 -8.86 -6.59 14.01
C ASP A 49 -8.64 -8.00 14.61
N PHE A 50 -8.42 -8.99 13.75
CA PHE A 50 -8.10 -10.35 14.19
C PHE A 50 -6.76 -10.39 14.93
N SER A 51 -5.73 -9.72 14.42
CA SER A 51 -4.42 -9.63 15.06
C SER A 51 -4.50 -8.97 16.44
N TYR A 52 -5.28 -7.89 16.57
CA TYR A 52 -5.49 -7.20 17.83
C TYR A 52 -6.18 -8.12 18.86
N LYS A 53 -7.22 -8.85 18.47
CA LYS A 53 -7.91 -9.81 19.36
C LYS A 53 -7.00 -10.93 19.83
N LEU A 54 -6.12 -11.46 18.98
CA LEU A 54 -5.16 -12.50 19.37
C LEU A 54 -4.17 -12.04 20.45
N LEU A 55 -3.92 -10.73 20.55
CA LEU A 55 -2.93 -10.15 21.45
C LEU A 55 -3.56 -9.47 22.67
N GLU A 56 -4.90 -9.44 22.73
CA GLU A 56 -5.65 -8.73 23.79
C GLU A 56 -5.32 -9.22 25.19
N ASP A 57 -5.12 -10.53 25.37
CA ASP A 57 -4.79 -11.17 26.65
C ASP A 57 -3.27 -11.21 26.95
N GLY A 58 -2.45 -10.64 26.07
CA GLY A 58 -0.99 -10.64 26.23
C GLY A 58 -0.46 -9.62 27.23
N THR A 59 0.84 -9.71 27.53
CA THR A 59 1.56 -8.68 28.30
C THR A 59 1.63 -7.35 27.53
N GLU A 60 1.85 -6.23 28.22
CA GLU A 60 2.00 -4.92 27.57
C GLU A 60 3.10 -4.91 26.49
N LEU A 61 4.20 -5.64 26.73
CA LEU A 61 5.27 -5.77 25.72
C LEU A 61 4.80 -6.57 24.50
N SER A 62 4.11 -7.72 24.72
CA SER A 62 3.58 -8.53 23.63
C SER A 62 2.52 -7.80 22.81
N LYS A 63 1.66 -6.99 23.48
CA LYS A 63 0.69 -6.12 22.80
C LYS A 63 1.37 -5.08 21.93
N ARG A 64 2.34 -4.35 22.46
CA ARG A 64 3.07 -3.33 21.70
C ARG A 64 3.81 -3.91 20.50
N LEU A 65 4.58 -4.98 20.70
CA LEU A 65 5.29 -5.66 19.60
C LEU A 65 4.31 -6.28 18.60
N GLY A 66 3.26 -6.90 19.08
CA GLY A 66 2.26 -7.55 18.23
C GLY A 66 1.43 -6.55 17.43
N TYR A 67 0.97 -5.48 18.04
CA TYR A 67 0.21 -4.42 17.35
C TYR A 67 1.05 -3.71 16.30
N SER A 68 2.34 -3.50 16.56
CA SER A 68 3.24 -2.92 15.56
C SER A 68 3.63 -3.91 14.47
N PHE A 69 3.93 -5.17 14.83
CA PHE A 69 4.52 -6.16 13.93
C PHE A 69 3.50 -7.04 13.22
N LEU A 70 2.49 -7.58 13.93
CA LEU A 70 1.44 -8.42 13.37
C LEU A 70 0.19 -7.64 12.96
N GLY A 71 0.14 -6.35 13.26
CA GLY A 71 -0.95 -5.46 12.91
C GLY A 71 -0.85 -4.96 11.47
N PRO A 72 -1.07 -3.66 11.25
CA PRO A 72 -1.28 -3.09 9.91
C PRO A 72 -0.17 -3.41 8.93
N ALA A 73 1.10 -3.28 9.31
CA ALA A 73 2.24 -3.43 8.40
C ALA A 73 2.24 -4.80 7.69
N TRP A 74 2.02 -5.90 8.44
CA TRP A 74 2.02 -7.24 7.86
C TRP A 74 0.85 -7.49 6.91
N ALA A 75 -0.38 -7.27 7.38
CA ALA A 75 -1.58 -7.56 6.60
C ALA A 75 -1.64 -6.71 5.32
N GLU A 76 -1.32 -5.43 5.44
CA GLU A 76 -1.37 -4.50 4.33
C GLU A 76 -0.35 -4.82 3.25
N GLU A 77 0.92 -4.97 3.62
CA GLU A 77 1.98 -5.22 2.64
C GLU A 77 1.84 -6.61 2.00
N LEU A 78 1.38 -7.63 2.74
CA LEU A 78 1.09 -8.94 2.19
C LEU A 78 -0.05 -8.90 1.15
N LEU A 79 -1.11 -8.16 1.42
CA LEU A 79 -2.23 -8.04 0.50
C LEU A 79 -1.85 -7.25 -0.76
N LYS A 80 -1.11 -6.14 -0.63
CA LYS A 80 -0.56 -5.39 -1.77
C LYS A 80 0.37 -6.25 -2.62
N PHE A 81 1.28 -7.00 -1.98
CA PHE A 81 2.15 -7.97 -2.64
C PHE A 81 1.34 -9.06 -3.39
N SER A 82 0.24 -9.53 -2.81
CA SER A 82 -0.61 -10.56 -3.43
C SER A 82 -1.21 -10.10 -4.77
N ILE A 83 -1.53 -8.82 -4.93
CA ILE A 83 -1.97 -8.27 -6.23
C ILE A 83 -0.87 -8.43 -7.28
N LEU A 84 0.37 -8.07 -6.95
CA LEU A 84 1.49 -8.21 -7.88
C LEU A 84 1.73 -9.67 -8.24
N TYR A 85 1.78 -10.55 -7.25
CA TYR A 85 2.13 -11.96 -7.45
C TYR A 85 1.03 -12.77 -8.17
N LEU A 86 -0.24 -12.58 -7.80
CA LEU A 86 -1.34 -13.39 -8.32
C LEU A 86 -1.92 -12.84 -9.63
N ILE A 87 -1.84 -11.53 -9.84
CA ILE A 87 -2.52 -10.85 -10.95
C ILE A 87 -1.52 -10.26 -11.93
N VAL A 88 -0.62 -9.37 -11.47
CA VAL A 88 0.27 -8.62 -12.35
C VAL A 88 1.29 -9.53 -13.02
N LEU A 89 1.92 -10.46 -12.29
CA LEU A 89 2.94 -11.36 -12.82
C LEU A 89 2.45 -12.21 -14.02
N ARG A 90 1.14 -12.42 -14.12
CA ARG A 90 0.52 -13.24 -15.17
C ARG A 90 0.07 -12.44 -16.40
N ARG A 91 0.31 -11.14 -16.39
CA ARG A 91 -0.09 -10.25 -17.48
C ARG A 91 0.98 -10.20 -18.56
N ASN A 92 0.56 -10.23 -19.81
CA ASN A 92 1.47 -10.10 -20.95
C ASN A 92 2.08 -8.70 -21.05
N GLU A 93 1.39 -7.72 -20.48
CA GLU A 93 1.82 -6.33 -20.42
C GLU A 93 3.01 -6.14 -19.47
N PHE A 94 3.19 -7.04 -18.50
CA PHE A 94 4.31 -7.04 -17.56
C PHE A 94 5.58 -7.54 -18.26
N ASN A 95 6.28 -6.65 -18.98
CA ASN A 95 7.34 -6.99 -19.91
C ASN A 95 8.67 -6.27 -19.66
N GLU A 96 8.73 -5.33 -18.71
CA GLU A 96 9.97 -4.70 -18.23
C GLU A 96 9.99 -4.48 -16.70
N PRO A 97 11.19 -4.34 -16.08
CA PRO A 97 11.28 -4.19 -14.62
C PRO A 97 10.59 -2.94 -14.07
N MET A 98 10.44 -1.87 -14.87
CA MET A 98 9.76 -0.63 -14.45
C MET A 98 8.26 -0.83 -14.22
N ASP A 99 7.63 -1.77 -14.95
CA ASP A 99 6.22 -2.11 -14.78
C ASP A 99 5.92 -2.57 -13.35
N GLY A 100 6.87 -3.28 -12.73
CA GLY A 100 6.77 -3.66 -11.33
C GLY A 100 6.60 -2.44 -10.42
N ILE A 101 7.34 -1.36 -10.67
CA ILE A 101 7.23 -0.12 -9.92
C ILE A 101 5.87 0.54 -10.16
N VAL A 102 5.45 0.68 -11.43
CA VAL A 102 4.17 1.30 -11.78
C VAL A 102 2.99 0.56 -11.14
N TYR A 103 2.95 -0.76 -11.24
CA TYR A 103 1.89 -1.57 -10.63
C TYR A 103 1.97 -1.64 -9.11
N GLY A 104 3.19 -1.70 -8.54
CA GLY A 104 3.39 -1.66 -7.10
C GLY A 104 2.88 -0.35 -6.47
N VAL A 105 3.22 0.78 -7.11
CA VAL A 105 2.73 2.10 -6.72
C VAL A 105 1.21 2.20 -6.92
N ALA A 106 0.66 1.68 -8.03
CA ALA A 106 -0.77 1.70 -8.26
C ALA A 106 -1.54 0.93 -7.16
N ALA A 107 -1.11 -0.28 -6.80
CA ALA A 107 -1.72 -1.05 -5.72
C ALA A 107 -1.63 -0.33 -4.37
N SER A 108 -0.45 0.18 -4.02
CA SER A 108 -0.21 0.89 -2.76
C SER A 108 -0.99 2.19 -2.64
N LEU A 109 -1.05 3.00 -3.70
CA LEU A 109 -1.78 4.26 -3.68
C LEU A 109 -3.30 4.06 -3.76
N GLY A 110 -3.76 2.98 -4.39
CA GLY A 110 -5.16 2.55 -4.31
C GLY A 110 -5.55 2.26 -2.86
N PHE A 111 -4.75 1.47 -2.16
CA PHE A 111 -4.90 1.19 -0.74
C PHE A 111 -4.92 2.47 0.09
N ALA A 112 -3.89 3.32 -0.06
CA ALA A 112 -3.77 4.59 0.65
C ALA A 112 -4.97 5.52 0.43
N THR A 113 -5.58 5.50 -0.74
CA THR A 113 -6.75 6.33 -1.06
C THR A 113 -7.96 5.92 -0.22
N TYR A 114 -8.24 4.60 -0.11
CA TYR A 114 -9.31 4.11 0.76
C TYR A 114 -9.01 4.39 2.23
N GLU A 115 -7.81 4.05 2.68
CA GLU A 115 -7.38 4.25 4.05
C GLU A 115 -7.48 5.72 4.46
N ASN A 116 -6.99 6.65 3.63
CA ASN A 116 -7.13 8.09 3.87
C ASN A 116 -8.58 8.52 3.99
N TYR A 117 -9.46 8.01 3.12
CA TYR A 117 -10.89 8.29 3.21
C TYR A 117 -11.46 7.81 4.56
N ASP A 118 -11.12 6.60 4.97
CA ASP A 118 -11.59 6.01 6.21
C ASP A 118 -11.10 6.79 7.45
N TYR A 119 -9.82 7.15 7.49
CA TYR A 119 -9.25 7.98 8.55
C TYR A 119 -9.89 9.35 8.65
N VAL A 120 -10.07 10.05 7.53
CA VAL A 120 -10.56 11.43 7.51
C VAL A 120 -12.05 11.53 7.77
N PHE A 121 -12.86 10.59 7.29
CA PHE A 121 -14.32 10.70 7.34
C PHE A 121 -15.00 9.79 8.37
N ARG A 122 -14.30 8.78 8.90
CA ARG A 122 -14.82 7.89 9.93
C ARG A 122 -14.03 7.96 11.23
N LEU A 123 -12.71 7.80 11.17
CA LEU A 123 -11.89 7.72 12.38
C LEU A 123 -11.60 9.09 13.00
N ALA A 124 -11.54 10.17 12.22
CA ALA A 124 -11.32 11.51 12.74
C ALA A 124 -12.38 11.90 13.78
N GLU A 125 -13.65 11.58 13.51
CA GLU A 125 -14.77 11.85 14.44
C GLU A 125 -14.61 11.03 15.74
N GLN A 126 -14.22 9.75 15.64
CA GLN A 126 -14.01 8.88 16.80
C GLN A 126 -12.85 9.35 17.70
N TRP A 127 -11.86 10.02 17.13
CA TRP A 127 -10.66 10.50 17.84
C TRP A 127 -10.71 11.99 18.18
N ASP A 128 -11.86 12.64 17.96
CA ASP A 128 -12.04 14.08 18.17
C ASP A 128 -11.00 14.94 17.42
N LEU A 129 -10.66 14.52 16.19
CA LEU A 129 -9.74 15.23 15.32
C LEU A 129 -10.47 16.03 14.24
N VAL A 130 -9.85 17.16 13.82
CA VAL A 130 -10.37 17.96 12.71
C VAL A 130 -10.09 17.24 11.38
N PRO A 131 -11.13 16.83 10.60
CA PRO A 131 -10.93 16.08 9.36
C PRO A 131 -10.01 16.75 8.34
N MET A 132 -10.05 18.08 8.26
CA MET A 132 -9.20 18.84 7.34
C MET A 132 -7.71 18.73 7.71
N ASP A 133 -7.40 18.89 8.99
CA ASP A 133 -6.02 18.84 9.48
C ASP A 133 -5.44 17.44 9.31
N LEU A 134 -6.25 16.42 9.58
CA LEU A 134 -5.86 15.02 9.36
C LEU A 134 -5.64 14.73 7.87
N ALA A 135 -6.50 15.23 6.97
CA ALA A 135 -6.33 15.07 5.53
C ALA A 135 -5.02 15.72 5.04
N ILE A 136 -4.73 16.93 5.51
CA ILE A 136 -3.48 17.64 5.20
C ILE A 136 -2.28 16.83 5.72
N TRP A 137 -2.29 16.43 7.00
CA TRP A 137 -1.21 15.67 7.61
C TRP A 137 -0.91 14.38 6.85
N ARG A 138 -1.95 13.60 6.55
CA ARG A 138 -1.80 12.33 5.81
C ARG A 138 -1.34 12.51 4.36
N SER A 139 -1.58 13.67 3.76
CA SER A 139 -1.07 14.00 2.42
C SER A 139 0.46 14.08 2.37
N TYR A 140 1.12 14.48 3.44
CA TYR A 140 2.57 14.61 3.54
C TYR A 140 3.24 13.40 4.19
N SER A 141 2.53 12.57 4.93
CA SER A 141 3.06 11.42 5.66
C SER A 141 2.62 10.09 5.02
N ALA A 142 1.38 9.70 5.21
CA ALA A 142 0.88 8.38 4.81
C ALA A 142 0.95 8.14 3.29
N ILE A 143 0.49 9.10 2.47
CA ILE A 143 0.46 8.91 1.01
C ILE A 143 1.87 8.74 0.42
N PRO A 144 2.88 9.59 0.72
CA PRO A 144 4.24 9.38 0.25
C PRO A 144 4.84 8.07 0.76
N MET A 145 4.51 7.64 2.00
CA MET A 145 4.99 6.39 2.57
C MET A 145 4.44 5.18 1.81
N HIS A 146 3.13 5.13 1.54
CA HIS A 146 2.53 4.08 0.71
C HIS A 146 3.11 4.11 -0.71
N GLY A 147 3.32 5.27 -1.30
CA GLY A 147 3.98 5.41 -2.60
C GLY A 147 5.40 4.84 -2.61
N LEU A 148 6.20 5.13 -1.57
CA LEU A 148 7.54 4.59 -1.39
C LEU A 148 7.52 3.06 -1.23
N ASN A 149 6.63 2.55 -0.37
CA ASN A 149 6.47 1.10 -0.17
C ASN A 149 6.08 0.38 -1.47
N GLY A 150 5.14 0.95 -2.23
CA GLY A 150 4.78 0.42 -3.55
C GLY A 150 5.94 0.44 -4.54
N CYS A 151 6.75 1.50 -4.54
CA CYS A 151 7.93 1.61 -5.36
C CYS A 151 9.00 0.55 -4.99
N LEU A 152 9.30 0.38 -3.70
CA LEU A 152 10.25 -0.61 -3.21
C LEU A 152 9.76 -2.04 -3.50
N MET A 153 8.49 -2.33 -3.20
CA MET A 153 7.85 -3.60 -3.51
C MET A 153 7.96 -3.92 -5.00
N GLY A 154 7.54 -2.99 -5.84
CA GLY A 154 7.55 -3.13 -7.30
C GLY A 154 8.94 -3.29 -7.89
N PHE A 155 9.92 -2.53 -7.38
CA PHE A 155 11.32 -2.63 -7.81
C PHE A 155 11.90 -4.04 -7.60
N TYR A 156 11.77 -4.58 -6.40
CA TYR A 156 12.27 -5.93 -6.11
C TYR A 156 11.42 -7.01 -6.78
N PHE A 157 10.12 -6.79 -6.91
CA PHE A 157 9.23 -7.68 -7.64
C PHE A 157 9.58 -7.76 -9.14
N GLY A 158 9.83 -6.61 -9.78
CA GLY A 158 10.33 -6.55 -11.15
C GLY A 158 11.64 -7.32 -11.31
N LYS A 159 12.60 -7.10 -10.41
CA LYS A 159 13.84 -7.87 -10.41
C LYS A 159 13.61 -9.39 -10.32
N TYR A 160 12.71 -9.84 -9.45
CA TYR A 160 12.35 -11.25 -9.36
C TYR A 160 11.79 -11.78 -10.69
N ALA A 161 10.85 -11.08 -11.27
CA ALA A 161 10.15 -11.51 -12.48
C ALA A 161 11.11 -11.72 -13.68
N PHE A 162 12.14 -10.89 -13.79
CA PHE A 162 13.09 -10.94 -14.92
C PHE A 162 14.37 -11.71 -14.65
N THR A 163 14.71 -12.01 -13.38
CA THR A 163 15.90 -12.78 -13.04
C THR A 163 15.60 -14.20 -12.56
N GLY A 164 14.37 -14.44 -12.06
CA GLY A 164 13.99 -15.70 -11.40
C GLY A 164 14.59 -15.89 -10.00
N ASP A 165 15.41 -14.94 -9.50
CA ASP A 165 16.07 -15.05 -8.21
C ASP A 165 15.09 -14.78 -7.06
N LYS A 166 14.72 -15.84 -6.34
CA LYS A 166 13.75 -15.81 -5.23
C LYS A 166 14.11 -14.87 -4.09
N LYS A 167 15.39 -14.46 -3.98
CA LYS A 167 15.76 -13.47 -2.97
C LYS A 167 15.07 -12.12 -3.23
N PHE A 168 14.88 -11.73 -4.50
CA PHE A 168 14.18 -10.50 -4.82
C PHE A 168 12.68 -10.58 -4.53
N LEU A 169 12.07 -11.77 -4.66
CA LEU A 169 10.70 -12.00 -4.24
C LEU A 169 10.55 -11.79 -2.73
N LEU A 170 11.47 -12.32 -1.93
CA LEU A 170 11.47 -12.12 -0.49
C LEU A 170 11.69 -10.64 -0.13
N LEU A 171 12.64 -9.96 -0.78
CA LEU A 171 12.91 -8.54 -0.55
C LEU A 171 11.73 -7.64 -0.93
N SER A 172 10.95 -8.01 -1.98
CA SER A 172 9.77 -7.24 -2.38
C SER A 172 8.66 -7.24 -1.32
N LEU A 173 8.64 -8.23 -0.44
CA LEU A 173 7.71 -8.27 0.69
C LEU A 173 8.32 -7.68 1.96
N LEU A 174 9.56 -8.08 2.31
CA LEU A 174 10.16 -7.73 3.60
C LEU A 174 10.54 -6.25 3.71
N ILE A 175 11.06 -5.64 2.63
CA ILE A 175 11.52 -4.24 2.72
C ILE A 175 10.35 -3.28 2.94
N PRO A 176 9.24 -3.33 2.16
CA PRO A 176 8.08 -2.50 2.44
C PRO A 176 7.46 -2.78 3.82
N PHE A 177 7.43 -4.05 4.24
CA PHE A 177 6.95 -4.44 5.56
C PHE A 177 7.75 -3.77 6.69
N PHE A 178 9.09 -3.88 6.67
CA PHE A 178 9.92 -3.25 7.70
C PHE A 178 9.84 -1.72 7.65
N ASN A 179 9.72 -1.14 6.45
CA ASN A 179 9.53 0.29 6.31
C ASN A 179 8.19 0.76 6.90
N ALA A 180 7.11 0.03 6.63
CA ALA A 180 5.79 0.32 7.21
C ALA A 180 5.74 0.11 8.73
N TRP A 181 6.55 -0.80 9.28
CA TRP A 181 6.61 -1.07 10.71
C TRP A 181 7.36 0.01 11.51
N ILE A 182 8.36 0.65 10.91
CA ILE A 182 9.19 1.68 11.60
C ILE A 182 8.46 3.03 11.69
N VAL A 183 7.49 3.28 10.84
CA VAL A 183 6.74 4.55 10.74
C VAL A 183 5.42 4.49 11.50
#